data_97cc88bbc3b83a25e81075e7034c8957
#
_entry.id   97cc88bbc3b83a25e81075e7034c8957
#
_cell.length_a   1.000
_cell.length_b   1.000
_cell.length_c   1.000
_cell.angle_alpha   90.00
_cell.angle_beta   90.00
_cell.angle_gamma   90.00
#
_symmetry.space_group_name_H-M   'P 1'
#
loop_
_entity.id
_entity.type
_entity.pdbx_description
1 polymer ?
#
loop_
_entity_poly.entity_id
_entity_poly.type
_entity_poly.pdbx_seq_one_letter_code
_entity_poly.pdbx_strand_id
1 'polypeptide(L)'
;MVEEPRKRARPGRSPAPAGRTARPRQAEVARLAGVSQATVSLVLADKRQGPAISEETRRKVLEAARSLGYVPDPAARRLAAARNNLLGVFSFTATFPTDVQHSYYPFLVGVEREAAERGYDLVLFTGSSTGGAGAAGPDALSRVRLADGCLFLGRHAPVEELGRLVVDGFPVVHLGRRDEPAGLHWVGADYVSAAREVVGHLAGLGHRRMVLIREDDEAPASTDRERGFAEGLEAVGHGSVFRSADPERDLTPERLRRWLADGVTAFVAEETDTGAAWRALRRAAADAGIECPRDASLALLGSPPADLADGPEPTGFDIPRTRLGAAAVRMLAALVAGEEATEPLVACTFRPGATSGPPPGAEDH
;
A
#
# COMPACT_ATOMS: atom_id res chain seq x y z
N MET A 1 82.36 17.37 -0.14
CA MET A 1 81.99 16.09 -0.80
C MET A 1 80.52 15.95 -0.58
N VAL A 2 79.73 16.46 -1.54
CA VAL A 2 78.27 16.58 -1.43
C VAL A 2 77.69 15.53 -2.40
N GLU A 3 76.91 14.64 -1.83
CA GLU A 3 76.30 13.50 -2.55
C GLU A 3 75.00 13.96 -3.22
N GLU A 4 74.91 13.78 -4.55
CA GLU A 4 73.69 14.07 -5.36
C GLU A 4 72.61 13.02 -5.12
N PRO A 5 71.31 13.36 -5.05
CA PRO A 5 70.21 12.42 -4.88
C PRO A 5 69.81 11.81 -6.24
N ARG A 6 69.83 10.49 -6.27
CA ARG A 6 69.37 9.64 -7.40
C ARG A 6 67.88 9.91 -7.76
N LYS A 7 67.63 10.24 -9.03
CA LYS A 7 66.28 10.30 -9.65
C LYS A 7 65.54 8.97 -9.52
N ARG A 8 64.43 8.94 -8.82
CA ARG A 8 63.47 7.84 -8.82
C ARG A 8 62.77 7.78 -10.19
N ALA A 9 62.77 6.60 -10.82
CA ALA A 9 61.99 6.30 -12.02
C ALA A 9 60.52 6.34 -11.74
N ARG A 10 59.73 6.97 -12.63
CA ARG A 10 58.25 6.99 -12.63
C ARG A 10 57.75 5.59 -12.98
N PRO A 11 56.74 5.03 -12.23
CA PRO A 11 56.12 3.78 -12.59
C PRO A 11 55.32 3.96 -13.90
N GLY A 12 55.43 2.98 -14.79
CA GLY A 12 54.76 2.96 -16.09
C GLY A 12 53.21 3.06 -15.96
N ARG A 13 52.62 3.84 -16.84
CA ARG A 13 51.18 3.89 -17.04
C ARG A 13 50.66 2.49 -17.41
N SER A 14 49.79 1.94 -16.58
CA SER A 14 48.97 0.78 -16.94
C SER A 14 48.13 1.12 -18.16
N PRO A 15 47.93 0.21 -19.12
CA PRO A 15 47.08 0.40 -20.26
C PRO A 15 45.62 0.62 -19.80
N ALA A 16 44.97 1.62 -20.35
CA ALA A 16 43.54 1.91 -20.13
C ALA A 16 42.72 0.67 -20.53
N PRO A 17 41.61 0.37 -19.80
CA PRO A 17 40.73 -0.75 -20.14
C PRO A 17 40.16 -0.53 -21.56
N ALA A 18 40.20 -1.63 -22.36
CA ALA A 18 39.73 -1.67 -23.74
C ALA A 18 38.32 -1.06 -23.85
N GLY A 19 38.13 -0.16 -24.80
CA GLY A 19 36.95 0.64 -25.03
C GLY A 19 35.67 -0.18 -25.01
N ARG A 20 34.69 0.28 -24.22
CA ARG A 20 33.27 -0.15 -24.29
C ARG A 20 32.86 0.09 -25.76
N THR A 21 32.59 -1.00 -26.49
CA THR A 21 32.01 -0.92 -27.83
C THR A 21 30.79 -0.03 -27.76
N ALA A 22 30.79 1.08 -28.52
CA ALA A 22 29.69 2.03 -28.53
C ALA A 22 28.40 1.28 -28.89
N ARG A 23 27.38 1.41 -28.08
CA ARG A 23 26.07 0.81 -28.37
C ARG A 23 25.57 1.29 -29.72
N PRO A 24 25.07 0.39 -30.59
CA PRO A 24 24.54 0.78 -31.90
C PRO A 24 23.50 1.88 -31.73
N ARG A 25 23.46 2.84 -32.64
CA ARG A 25 22.51 3.97 -32.63
C ARG A 25 21.41 3.76 -33.66
N GLN A 26 20.26 4.35 -33.44
CA GLN A 26 19.11 4.29 -34.35
C GLN A 26 19.47 4.76 -35.78
N ALA A 27 20.41 5.70 -35.92
CA ALA A 27 20.95 6.13 -37.20
C ALA A 27 21.65 5.02 -37.99
N GLU A 28 22.31 4.06 -37.30
CA GLU A 28 22.98 2.93 -37.94
C GLU A 28 21.94 1.92 -38.46
N VAL A 29 20.86 1.70 -37.72
CA VAL A 29 19.73 0.88 -38.16
C VAL A 29 19.07 1.51 -39.39
N ALA A 30 18.84 2.84 -39.39
CA ALA A 30 18.27 3.57 -40.52
C ALA A 30 19.14 3.44 -41.78
N ARG A 31 20.45 3.59 -41.63
CA ARG A 31 21.42 3.42 -42.74
C ARG A 31 21.43 1.98 -43.29
N LEU A 32 21.42 0.98 -42.41
CA LEU A 32 21.45 -0.42 -42.84
C LEU A 32 20.15 -0.87 -43.50
N ALA A 33 19.02 -0.38 -43.01
CA ALA A 33 17.68 -0.66 -43.58
C ALA A 33 17.32 0.20 -44.80
N GLY A 34 18.13 1.21 -45.13
CA GLY A 34 17.88 2.12 -46.26
C GLY A 34 16.64 3.01 -46.09
N VAL A 35 16.35 3.43 -44.86
CA VAL A 35 15.18 4.25 -44.50
C VAL A 35 15.56 5.46 -43.64
N SER A 36 14.63 6.38 -43.43
CA SER A 36 14.84 7.49 -42.47
C SER A 36 14.83 7.03 -41.02
N GLN A 37 15.50 7.78 -40.12
CA GLN A 37 15.39 7.55 -38.67
C GLN A 37 13.94 7.62 -38.18
N ALA A 38 13.13 8.51 -38.75
CA ALA A 38 11.69 8.60 -38.42
C ALA A 38 10.96 7.28 -38.75
N THR A 39 11.27 6.66 -39.90
CA THR A 39 10.70 5.36 -40.28
C THR A 39 11.14 4.25 -39.32
N VAL A 40 12.42 4.22 -38.90
CA VAL A 40 12.91 3.28 -37.89
C VAL A 40 12.18 3.49 -36.56
N SER A 41 12.01 4.73 -36.14
CA SER A 41 11.29 5.06 -34.91
C SER A 41 9.85 4.56 -34.93
N LEU A 42 9.13 4.78 -36.04
CA LEU A 42 7.75 4.32 -36.21
C LEU A 42 7.63 2.79 -36.20
N VAL A 43 8.52 2.10 -36.88
CA VAL A 43 8.56 0.63 -36.92
C VAL A 43 8.83 0.02 -35.54
N LEU A 44 9.82 0.56 -34.82
CA LEU A 44 10.25 0.06 -33.52
C LEU A 44 9.29 0.45 -32.39
N ALA A 45 8.48 1.50 -32.57
CA ALA A 45 7.44 1.93 -31.63
C ALA A 45 6.12 1.13 -31.78
N ASP A 46 6.00 0.28 -32.79
CA ASP A 46 4.80 -0.48 -33.18
C ASP A 46 3.50 0.37 -33.24
N LYS A 47 3.67 1.66 -33.54
CA LYS A 47 2.53 2.57 -33.68
C LYS A 47 1.76 2.24 -34.96
N ARG A 48 0.58 1.64 -34.80
CA ARG A 48 -0.36 1.39 -35.92
C ARG A 48 -1.04 2.67 -36.42
N GLN A 49 -0.94 3.77 -35.67
CA GLN A 49 -1.44 5.10 -36.06
C GLN A 49 -0.26 5.92 -36.64
N GLY A 50 -0.21 6.01 -37.95
CA GLY A 50 0.84 6.74 -38.69
C GLY A 50 0.75 6.47 -40.20
N PRO A 51 1.63 7.09 -41.00
CA PRO A 51 1.70 6.75 -42.44
C PRO A 51 1.90 5.26 -42.64
N ALA A 52 1.17 4.66 -43.57
CA ALA A 52 1.22 3.23 -43.84
C ALA A 52 2.66 2.83 -44.24
N ILE A 53 3.32 2.07 -43.36
CA ILE A 53 4.64 1.49 -43.61
C ILE A 53 4.43 0.10 -44.19
N SER A 54 5.03 -0.16 -45.38
CA SER A 54 4.91 -1.48 -46.00
C SER A 54 5.54 -2.58 -45.13
N GLU A 55 4.99 -3.78 -45.19
CA GLU A 55 5.51 -4.94 -44.46
C GLU A 55 6.96 -5.26 -44.84
N GLU A 56 7.35 -5.01 -46.08
CA GLU A 56 8.74 -5.13 -46.53
C GLU A 56 9.66 -4.18 -45.80
N THR A 57 9.25 -2.92 -45.68
CA THR A 57 10.04 -1.89 -44.95
C THR A 57 10.12 -2.24 -43.46
N ARG A 58 9.02 -2.70 -42.85
CA ARG A 58 9.00 -3.16 -41.46
C ARG A 58 9.99 -4.31 -41.26
N ARG A 59 9.98 -5.30 -42.13
CA ARG A 59 10.89 -6.44 -42.05
C ARG A 59 12.35 -5.99 -42.14
N LYS A 60 12.72 -5.16 -43.14
CA LYS A 60 14.08 -4.63 -43.32
C LYS A 60 14.60 -3.92 -42.07
N VAL A 61 13.76 -3.10 -41.41
CA VAL A 61 14.13 -2.40 -40.19
C VAL A 61 14.36 -3.36 -39.02
N LEU A 62 13.48 -4.35 -38.83
CA LEU A 62 13.62 -5.34 -37.76
C LEU A 62 14.83 -6.24 -37.96
N GLU A 63 15.17 -6.65 -39.19
CA GLU A 63 16.37 -7.41 -39.54
C GLU A 63 17.64 -6.59 -39.28
N ALA A 64 17.67 -5.32 -39.70
CA ALA A 64 18.78 -4.42 -39.44
C ALA A 64 19.02 -4.19 -37.93
N ALA A 65 17.95 -3.99 -37.17
CA ALA A 65 18.04 -3.83 -35.72
C ALA A 65 18.62 -5.11 -35.05
N ARG A 66 18.13 -6.28 -35.44
CA ARG A 66 18.67 -7.58 -34.94
C ARG A 66 20.11 -7.79 -35.29
N SER A 67 20.53 -7.55 -36.54
CA SER A 67 21.90 -7.76 -36.99
C SER A 67 22.91 -6.84 -36.30
N LEU A 68 22.48 -5.63 -35.90
CA LEU A 68 23.32 -4.69 -35.16
C LEU A 68 23.28 -4.93 -33.65
N GLY A 69 22.41 -5.83 -33.14
CA GLY A 69 22.13 -5.93 -31.72
C GLY A 69 21.54 -4.64 -31.13
N TYR A 70 20.84 -3.84 -31.95
CA TYR A 70 20.23 -2.60 -31.53
C TYR A 70 19.00 -2.88 -30.70
N VAL A 71 19.05 -2.47 -29.44
CA VAL A 71 17.89 -2.43 -28.55
C VAL A 71 17.47 -0.96 -28.43
N PRO A 72 16.22 -0.59 -28.78
CA PRO A 72 15.75 0.76 -28.62
C PRO A 72 15.96 1.23 -27.19
N ASP A 73 16.61 2.38 -27.01
CA ASP A 73 16.82 2.95 -25.68
C ASP A 73 15.47 3.30 -25.04
N PRO A 74 15.11 2.67 -23.89
CA PRO A 74 13.88 2.99 -23.21
C PRO A 74 13.78 4.48 -22.86
N ALA A 75 14.89 5.14 -22.51
CA ALA A 75 14.90 6.57 -22.21
C ALA A 75 14.59 7.44 -23.43
N ALA A 76 15.15 7.08 -24.62
CA ALA A 76 14.83 7.78 -25.87
C ALA A 76 13.38 7.55 -26.31
N ARG A 77 12.81 6.36 -26.05
CA ARG A 77 11.38 6.10 -26.29
C ARG A 77 10.49 6.91 -25.35
N ARG A 78 10.88 7.04 -24.09
CA ARG A 78 10.18 7.86 -23.08
C ARG A 78 10.12 9.33 -23.47
N LEU A 79 11.20 9.89 -24.00
CA LEU A 79 11.24 11.27 -24.51
C LEU A 79 10.32 11.50 -25.72
N ALA A 80 10.04 10.47 -26.51
CA ALA A 80 9.18 10.53 -27.69
C ALA A 80 7.72 10.10 -27.42
N ALA A 81 7.46 9.44 -26.30
CA ALA A 81 6.15 8.98 -25.87
C ALA A 81 5.65 9.88 -24.74
N ALA A 82 4.38 10.30 -24.82
CA ALA A 82 3.74 11.07 -23.73
C ALA A 82 3.53 10.22 -22.44
N ARG A 83 3.86 8.92 -22.45
CA ARG A 83 3.69 7.97 -21.34
C ARG A 83 4.86 7.01 -21.24
N ASN A 84 5.23 6.66 -20.01
CA ASN A 84 6.34 5.76 -19.72
C ASN A 84 5.89 4.30 -19.50
N ASN A 85 4.59 4.06 -19.33
CA ASN A 85 3.99 2.81 -18.85
C ASN A 85 4.59 2.35 -17.51
N LEU A 86 4.93 3.32 -16.65
CA LEU A 86 5.43 3.09 -15.31
C LEU A 86 4.45 3.65 -14.28
N LEU A 87 4.09 2.85 -13.29
CA LEU A 87 3.38 3.33 -12.10
C LEU A 87 4.32 3.32 -10.91
N GLY A 88 4.30 4.41 -10.16
CA GLY A 88 5.05 4.52 -8.92
C GLY A 88 4.31 3.88 -7.76
N VAL A 89 5.06 3.28 -6.85
CA VAL A 89 4.56 2.87 -5.53
C VAL A 89 5.45 3.53 -4.49
N PHE A 90 4.88 4.39 -3.67
CA PHE A 90 5.58 5.10 -2.60
C PHE A 90 4.97 4.75 -1.25
N SER A 91 5.81 4.36 -0.31
CA SER A 91 5.37 4.10 1.06
C SER A 91 6.06 5.06 2.04
N PHE A 92 5.26 5.64 2.95
CA PHE A 92 5.74 6.46 4.06
C PHE A 92 6.25 5.61 5.23
N THR A 93 6.03 4.31 5.20
CA THR A 93 6.53 3.34 6.16
C THR A 93 7.41 2.30 5.45
N ALA A 94 8.19 1.52 6.21
CA ALA A 94 8.96 0.42 5.63
C ALA A 94 8.02 -0.57 4.92
N THR A 95 8.14 -0.68 3.59
CA THR A 95 7.25 -1.49 2.75
C THR A 95 7.66 -2.96 2.71
N PHE A 96 8.94 -3.22 2.98
CA PHE A 96 9.50 -4.57 3.03
C PHE A 96 9.90 -4.88 4.47
N PRO A 97 8.99 -5.44 5.25
CA PRO A 97 9.35 -5.98 6.54
C PRO A 97 10.19 -7.24 6.37
N THR A 98 10.96 -7.55 7.38
CA THR A 98 11.67 -8.82 7.49
C THR A 98 10.72 -10.02 7.63
N ASP A 99 9.44 -9.76 7.86
CA ASP A 99 8.38 -10.76 7.98
C ASP A 99 7.31 -10.57 6.89
N VAL A 100 7.07 -11.61 6.08
CA VAL A 100 6.15 -11.63 4.92
C VAL A 100 4.68 -11.45 5.35
N GLN A 101 4.37 -11.51 6.62
CA GLN A 101 3.03 -11.45 7.18
C GLN A 101 2.56 -10.02 7.48
N HIS A 102 3.35 -9.03 7.09
CA HIS A 102 2.96 -7.63 7.24
C HIS A 102 1.71 -7.28 6.42
N SER A 103 0.86 -6.47 7.01
CA SER A 103 -0.43 -6.04 6.45
C SER A 103 -0.32 -5.41 5.04
N TYR A 104 0.84 -4.88 4.67
CA TYR A 104 1.08 -4.25 3.35
C TYR A 104 1.36 -5.21 2.21
N TYR A 105 1.92 -6.41 2.48
CA TYR A 105 2.28 -7.36 1.43
C TYR A 105 1.10 -7.77 0.53
N PRO A 106 -0.09 -8.12 1.07
CA PRO A 106 -1.23 -8.47 0.23
C PRO A 106 -1.71 -7.32 -0.68
N PHE A 107 -1.53 -6.05 -0.28
CA PHE A 107 -1.80 -4.91 -1.16
C PHE A 107 -0.86 -4.90 -2.35
N LEU A 108 0.44 -5.10 -2.12
CA LEU A 108 1.46 -5.13 -3.17
C LEU A 108 1.21 -6.26 -4.18
N VAL A 109 0.74 -7.42 -3.72
CA VAL A 109 0.34 -8.53 -4.62
C VAL A 109 -0.78 -8.09 -5.55
N GLY A 110 -1.78 -7.36 -5.03
CA GLY A 110 -2.87 -6.83 -5.84
C GLY A 110 -2.41 -5.74 -6.82
N VAL A 111 -1.52 -4.86 -6.36
CA VAL A 111 -0.93 -3.80 -7.19
C VAL A 111 -0.13 -4.40 -8.34
N GLU A 112 0.77 -5.34 -8.07
CA GLU A 112 1.63 -5.97 -9.08
C GLU A 112 0.80 -6.71 -10.13
N ARG A 113 -0.16 -7.53 -9.71
CA ARG A 113 -0.99 -8.32 -10.62
C ARG A 113 -1.81 -7.43 -11.57
N GLU A 114 -2.50 -6.43 -11.02
CA GLU A 114 -3.33 -5.52 -11.82
C GLU A 114 -2.48 -4.62 -12.74
N ALA A 115 -1.29 -4.17 -12.29
CA ALA A 115 -0.38 -3.39 -13.14
C ALA A 115 0.11 -4.22 -14.32
N ALA A 116 0.51 -5.48 -14.11
CA ALA A 116 0.95 -6.39 -15.16
C ALA A 116 -0.18 -6.66 -16.17
N GLU A 117 -1.42 -6.90 -15.73
CA GLU A 117 -2.59 -7.10 -16.59
C GLU A 117 -2.86 -5.89 -17.49
N ARG A 118 -2.53 -4.68 -17.02
CA ARG A 118 -2.71 -3.42 -17.76
C ARG A 118 -1.48 -2.99 -18.56
N GLY A 119 -0.39 -3.78 -18.53
CA GLY A 119 0.84 -3.48 -19.26
C GLY A 119 1.68 -2.36 -18.66
N TYR A 120 1.57 -2.14 -17.35
CA TYR A 120 2.43 -1.23 -16.60
C TYR A 120 3.51 -2.00 -15.86
N ASP A 121 4.72 -1.43 -15.86
CA ASP A 121 5.79 -1.80 -14.93
C ASP A 121 5.68 -0.96 -13.66
N LEU A 122 6.20 -1.48 -12.53
CA LEU A 122 6.20 -0.80 -11.25
C LEU A 122 7.58 -0.24 -10.90
N VAL A 123 7.60 0.99 -10.38
CA VAL A 123 8.77 1.60 -9.76
C VAL A 123 8.50 1.81 -8.28
N LEU A 124 9.27 1.14 -7.44
CA LEU A 124 9.17 1.31 -6.00
C LEU A 124 10.09 2.43 -5.52
N PHE A 125 9.49 3.43 -4.91
CA PHE A 125 10.21 4.52 -4.25
C PHE A 125 10.37 4.19 -2.77
N THR A 126 11.55 3.70 -2.42
CA THR A 126 11.92 3.47 -1.03
C THR A 126 12.40 4.76 -0.41
N GLY A 127 12.09 5.02 0.84
CA GLY A 127 12.40 6.25 1.58
C GLY A 127 13.88 6.59 1.76
N SER A 128 14.79 5.99 0.97
CA SER A 128 16.23 6.27 0.99
C SER A 128 16.60 7.74 0.75
N SER A 129 15.64 8.54 0.30
CA SER A 129 15.80 9.99 0.11
C SER A 129 15.33 10.82 1.30
N THR A 130 14.74 10.18 2.33
CA THR A 130 14.09 10.91 3.44
C THR A 130 14.95 11.09 4.68
N GLY A 131 16.21 10.63 4.69
CA GLY A 131 17.15 10.87 5.78
C GLY A 131 16.75 10.30 7.15
N GLY A 132 15.74 9.46 7.22
CA GLY A 132 15.24 8.85 8.46
C GLY A 132 13.74 8.66 8.45
N ALA A 133 13.25 7.72 9.24
CA ALA A 133 11.84 7.40 9.36
C ALA A 133 11.01 8.65 9.69
N GLY A 134 10.14 9.07 8.77
CA GLY A 134 9.08 10.02 9.04
C GLY A 134 9.10 11.38 8.34
N ALA A 135 10.16 11.77 7.65
CA ALA A 135 10.19 13.04 6.92
C ALA A 135 10.60 12.83 5.47
N ALA A 136 9.63 12.72 4.58
CA ALA A 136 9.89 12.87 3.14
C ALA A 136 10.28 14.32 2.90
N GLY A 137 11.55 14.63 2.64
CA GLY A 137 11.96 15.96 2.21
C GLY A 137 11.29 16.30 0.87
N PRO A 138 11.14 17.59 0.51
CA PRO A 138 10.47 18.04 -0.71
C PRO A 138 11.04 17.38 -1.98
N ASP A 139 12.30 16.97 -1.97
CA ASP A 139 12.95 16.29 -3.10
C ASP A 139 12.54 14.82 -3.26
N ALA A 140 12.08 14.17 -2.22
CA ALA A 140 11.71 12.74 -2.28
C ALA A 140 10.48 12.53 -3.16
N LEU A 141 9.48 13.40 -3.06
CA LEU A 141 8.27 13.32 -3.87
C LEU A 141 8.46 13.86 -5.30
N SER A 142 9.46 14.67 -5.56
CA SER A 142 9.77 15.11 -6.93
C SER A 142 10.13 13.93 -7.84
N ARG A 143 10.74 12.88 -7.28
CA ARG A 143 11.17 11.67 -8.01
C ARG A 143 10.02 10.79 -8.49
N VAL A 144 8.82 10.88 -7.88
CA VAL A 144 7.66 10.09 -8.31
C VAL A 144 7.23 10.43 -9.74
N ARG A 145 7.59 11.62 -10.23
CA ARG A 145 7.36 12.07 -11.62
C ARG A 145 8.17 11.31 -12.68
N LEU A 146 9.01 10.36 -12.28
CA LEU A 146 9.61 9.36 -13.19
C LEU A 146 8.58 8.35 -13.69
N ALA A 147 7.47 8.19 -12.97
CA ALA A 147 6.32 7.37 -13.36
C ALA A 147 5.21 8.23 -13.98
N ASP A 148 4.24 7.60 -14.63
CA ASP A 148 3.08 8.27 -15.22
C ASP A 148 2.05 8.67 -14.16
N GLY A 149 2.09 8.03 -12.99
CA GLY A 149 1.30 8.30 -11.81
C GLY A 149 1.86 7.51 -10.63
N CYS A 150 1.39 7.78 -9.41
CA CYS A 150 1.92 7.14 -8.21
C CYS A 150 0.83 6.73 -7.22
N LEU A 151 0.96 5.51 -6.71
CA LEU A 151 0.23 5.02 -5.54
C LEU A 151 0.99 5.37 -4.27
N PHE A 152 0.28 5.90 -3.29
CA PHE A 152 0.82 6.23 -1.97
C PHE A 152 0.21 5.32 -0.91
N LEU A 153 1.08 4.77 -0.05
CA LEU A 153 0.72 3.88 1.05
C LEU A 153 1.27 4.44 2.36
N GLY A 154 0.49 4.33 3.41
CA GLY A 154 0.90 4.69 4.76
C GLY A 154 -0.23 5.25 5.59
N ARG A 155 -0.17 5.02 6.90
CA ARG A 155 -1.19 5.47 7.86
C ARG A 155 -1.20 7.00 7.99
N HIS A 156 -0.03 7.61 7.97
CA HIS A 156 0.17 9.06 8.01
C HIS A 156 0.86 9.50 6.73
N ALA A 157 0.24 10.40 6.01
CA ALA A 157 0.74 10.94 4.75
C ALA A 157 0.94 12.46 4.88
N PRO A 158 2.02 13.01 4.32
CA PRO A 158 2.25 14.46 4.35
C PRO A 158 1.25 15.17 3.40
N VAL A 159 0.28 15.86 4.00
CA VAL A 159 -0.84 16.50 3.29
C VAL A 159 -0.37 17.57 2.30
N GLU A 160 0.61 18.40 2.72
CA GLU A 160 1.10 19.50 1.89
C GLU A 160 1.81 19.00 0.62
N GLU A 161 2.66 17.99 0.74
CA GLU A 161 3.42 17.43 -0.36
C GLU A 161 2.50 16.72 -1.36
N LEU A 162 1.52 15.94 -0.87
CA LEU A 162 0.52 15.32 -1.72
C LEU A 162 -0.35 16.38 -2.41
N GLY A 163 -0.71 17.45 -1.69
CA GLY A 163 -1.46 18.56 -2.24
C GLY A 163 -0.77 19.25 -3.41
N ARG A 164 0.55 19.40 -3.35
CA ARG A 164 1.35 19.93 -4.47
C ARG A 164 1.25 19.05 -5.72
N LEU A 165 1.35 17.72 -5.56
CA LEU A 165 1.21 16.80 -6.70
C LEU A 165 -0.19 16.87 -7.32
N VAL A 166 -1.23 16.98 -6.49
CA VAL A 166 -2.61 17.14 -6.95
C VAL A 166 -2.81 18.44 -7.69
N VAL A 167 -2.33 19.57 -7.14
CA VAL A 167 -2.42 20.91 -7.79
C VAL A 167 -1.68 20.93 -9.12
N ASP A 168 -0.55 20.25 -9.22
CA ASP A 168 0.22 20.14 -10.45
C ASP A 168 -0.41 19.18 -11.49
N GLY A 169 -1.55 18.57 -11.17
CA GLY A 169 -2.25 17.64 -12.06
C GLY A 169 -1.54 16.29 -12.24
N PHE A 170 -0.60 15.93 -11.35
CA PHE A 170 0.06 14.63 -11.41
C PHE A 170 -0.88 13.54 -10.88
N PRO A 171 -1.10 12.42 -11.62
CA PRO A 171 -2.00 11.36 -11.19
C PRO A 171 -1.53 10.71 -9.87
N VAL A 172 -2.36 10.81 -8.82
CA VAL A 172 -2.07 10.31 -7.47
C VAL A 172 -3.27 9.55 -6.96
N VAL A 173 -3.02 8.37 -6.38
CA VAL A 173 -4.03 7.63 -5.63
C VAL A 173 -3.43 7.22 -4.29
N HIS A 174 -4.14 7.49 -3.20
CA HIS A 174 -3.78 7.00 -1.88
C HIS A 174 -4.51 5.69 -1.57
N LEU A 175 -3.79 4.71 -1.07
CA LEU A 175 -4.35 3.46 -0.59
C LEU A 175 -4.71 3.61 0.90
N GLY A 176 -5.99 3.70 1.17
CA GLY A 176 -6.61 4.13 2.41
C GLY A 176 -7.36 5.45 2.22
N ARG A 177 -8.56 5.57 2.83
CA ARG A 177 -9.37 6.81 2.79
C ARG A 177 -8.55 8.02 3.27
N ARG A 178 -8.73 9.14 2.59
CA ARG A 178 -8.17 10.44 2.96
C ARG A 178 -9.19 11.55 2.72
N ASP A 179 -9.32 12.44 3.68
CA ASP A 179 -10.19 13.62 3.57
C ASP A 179 -9.40 14.83 3.04
N GLU A 180 -8.08 14.80 3.21
CA GLU A 180 -7.16 15.85 2.77
C GLU A 180 -5.93 15.27 2.05
N PRO A 181 -5.35 16.00 1.09
CA PRO A 181 -5.79 17.29 0.54
C PRO A 181 -7.01 17.14 -0.39
N ALA A 182 -7.77 18.21 -0.59
CA ALA A 182 -8.88 18.22 -1.54
C ALA A 182 -8.40 17.82 -2.94
N GLY A 183 -9.19 16.98 -3.63
CA GLY A 183 -8.86 16.47 -4.95
C GLY A 183 -7.91 15.27 -4.95
N LEU A 184 -7.43 14.80 -3.81
CA LEU A 184 -6.68 13.55 -3.71
C LEU A 184 -7.63 12.37 -3.90
N HIS A 185 -7.36 11.55 -4.92
CA HIS A 185 -8.07 10.28 -5.11
C HIS A 185 -7.54 9.22 -4.13
N TRP A 186 -8.45 8.37 -3.64
CA TRP A 186 -8.09 7.29 -2.74
C TRP A 186 -8.97 6.05 -2.94
N VAL A 187 -8.45 4.91 -2.51
CA VAL A 187 -9.20 3.65 -2.42
C VAL A 187 -9.08 3.12 -1.00
N GLY A 188 -10.19 2.85 -0.34
CA GLY A 188 -10.22 2.40 1.05
C GLY A 188 -11.14 1.22 1.27
N ALA A 189 -10.97 0.53 2.41
CA ALA A 189 -11.93 -0.45 2.88
C ALA A 189 -13.11 0.25 3.56
N ASP A 190 -14.30 -0.32 3.42
CA ASP A 190 -15.51 0.15 4.12
C ASP A 190 -15.48 -0.35 5.57
N TYR A 191 -14.66 0.31 6.38
CA TYR A 191 -14.53 -0.02 7.81
C TYR A 191 -15.78 0.34 8.60
N VAL A 192 -16.53 1.35 8.18
CA VAL A 192 -17.75 1.77 8.87
C VAL A 192 -18.79 0.66 8.81
N SER A 193 -19.12 0.20 7.61
CA SER A 193 -20.11 -0.88 7.44
C SER A 193 -19.64 -2.18 8.08
N ALA A 194 -18.35 -2.51 7.97
CA ALA A 194 -17.79 -3.73 8.55
C ALA A 194 -17.81 -3.72 10.09
N ALA A 195 -17.44 -2.60 10.72
CA ALA A 195 -17.50 -2.47 12.18
C ALA A 195 -18.93 -2.51 12.69
N ARG A 196 -19.87 -1.84 11.99
CA ARG A 196 -21.30 -1.91 12.29
C ARG A 196 -21.84 -3.33 12.21
N GLU A 197 -21.41 -4.13 11.23
CA GLU A 197 -21.81 -5.52 11.07
C GLU A 197 -21.33 -6.38 12.27
N VAL A 198 -20.08 -6.21 12.72
CA VAL A 198 -19.54 -6.89 13.90
C VAL A 198 -20.33 -6.54 15.15
N VAL A 199 -20.65 -5.26 15.37
CA VAL A 199 -21.48 -4.83 16.50
C VAL A 199 -22.89 -5.40 16.40
N GLY A 200 -23.48 -5.42 15.21
CA GLY A 200 -24.78 -6.03 14.95
C GLY A 200 -24.80 -7.52 15.27
N HIS A 201 -23.75 -8.26 14.92
CA HIS A 201 -23.58 -9.67 15.29
C HIS A 201 -23.55 -9.86 16.80
N LEU A 202 -22.71 -9.10 17.52
CA LEU A 202 -22.64 -9.16 18.98
C LEU A 202 -23.97 -8.79 19.65
N ALA A 203 -24.66 -7.79 19.12
CA ALA A 203 -25.99 -7.42 19.58
C ALA A 203 -27.02 -8.51 19.33
N GLY A 204 -26.92 -9.22 18.20
CA GLY A 204 -27.74 -10.41 17.87
C GLY A 204 -27.52 -11.56 18.85
N LEU A 205 -26.32 -11.72 19.40
CA LEU A 205 -26.02 -12.69 20.47
C LEU A 205 -26.55 -12.24 21.85
N GLY A 206 -27.03 -11.03 22.00
CA GLY A 206 -27.59 -10.50 23.24
C GLY A 206 -26.73 -9.47 23.96
N HIS A 207 -25.55 -9.15 23.47
CA HIS A 207 -24.69 -8.12 24.07
C HIS A 207 -25.36 -6.74 23.95
N ARG A 208 -25.32 -5.97 25.04
CA ARG A 208 -25.92 -4.61 25.11
C ARG A 208 -24.93 -3.55 25.60
N ARG A 209 -23.85 -3.97 26.25
CA ARG A 209 -22.76 -3.10 26.71
C ARG A 209 -21.45 -3.60 26.19
N MET A 210 -20.78 -2.76 25.39
CA MET A 210 -19.56 -3.08 24.68
C MET A 210 -18.50 -2.00 24.87
N VAL A 211 -17.22 -2.38 24.80
CA VAL A 211 -16.09 -1.44 24.84
C VAL A 211 -15.26 -1.64 23.60
N LEU A 212 -15.02 -0.56 22.85
CA LEU A 212 -14.02 -0.52 21.79
C LEU A 212 -12.66 -0.12 22.39
N ILE A 213 -11.65 -0.91 22.12
CA ILE A 213 -10.24 -0.69 22.53
C ILE A 213 -9.46 -0.33 21.28
N ARG A 214 -8.85 0.86 21.26
CA ARG A 214 -8.07 1.33 20.11
C ARG A 214 -6.87 2.17 20.53
N GLU A 215 -5.94 2.32 19.59
CA GLU A 215 -4.85 3.28 19.72
C GLU A 215 -5.40 4.72 19.64
N ASP A 216 -4.73 5.65 20.34
CA ASP A 216 -5.04 7.08 20.28
C ASP A 216 -4.42 7.68 19.02
N ASP A 217 -5.08 7.45 17.89
CA ASP A 217 -4.64 7.82 16.56
C ASP A 217 -5.85 8.28 15.73
N GLU A 218 -5.76 9.44 15.12
CA GLU A 218 -6.82 10.03 14.29
C GLU A 218 -6.71 9.65 12.80
N ALA A 219 -5.96 8.58 12.48
CA ALA A 219 -5.95 8.05 11.11
C ALA A 219 -7.37 7.67 10.65
N PRO A 220 -7.76 7.98 9.40
CA PRO A 220 -9.11 7.72 8.90
C PRO A 220 -9.59 6.28 9.08
N ALA A 221 -8.69 5.30 8.97
CA ALA A 221 -9.04 3.89 9.19
C ALA A 221 -9.48 3.59 10.63
N SER A 222 -8.92 4.29 11.63
CA SER A 222 -9.29 4.17 13.05
C SER A 222 -10.58 4.89 13.36
N THR A 223 -10.72 6.12 12.86
CA THR A 223 -11.95 6.92 13.05
C THR A 223 -13.14 6.29 12.35
N ASP A 224 -12.97 5.65 11.19
CA ASP A 224 -14.04 4.92 10.50
C ASP A 224 -14.51 3.68 11.29
N ARG A 225 -13.58 2.92 11.88
CA ARG A 225 -13.94 1.78 12.75
C ARG A 225 -14.70 2.23 13.99
N GLU A 226 -14.24 3.31 14.61
CA GLU A 226 -14.94 3.89 15.76
C GLU A 226 -16.33 4.41 15.39
N ARG A 227 -16.47 5.08 14.24
CA ARG A 227 -17.77 5.53 13.73
C ARG A 227 -18.70 4.34 13.50
N GLY A 228 -18.23 3.27 12.81
CA GLY A 228 -19.04 2.08 12.59
C GLY A 228 -19.42 1.35 13.87
N PHE A 229 -18.55 1.34 14.88
CA PHE A 229 -18.86 0.84 16.22
C PHE A 229 -19.97 1.66 16.88
N ALA A 230 -19.87 2.98 16.84
CA ALA A 230 -20.90 3.87 17.42
C ALA A 230 -22.25 3.72 16.72
N GLU A 231 -22.27 3.78 15.38
CA GLU A 231 -23.49 3.60 14.57
C GLU A 231 -24.16 2.24 14.82
N GLY A 232 -23.36 1.18 14.99
CA GLY A 232 -23.87 -0.16 15.30
C GLY A 232 -24.55 -0.24 16.68
N LEU A 233 -24.17 0.60 17.62
CA LEU A 233 -24.72 0.63 18.98
C LEU A 233 -25.95 1.51 19.12
N GLU A 234 -26.17 2.49 18.25
CA GLU A 234 -27.27 3.47 18.39
C GLU A 234 -28.65 2.84 18.62
N ALA A 235 -28.94 1.71 17.97
CA ALA A 235 -30.23 1.05 18.04
C ALA A 235 -30.29 -0.12 19.05
N VAL A 236 -29.16 -0.58 19.61
CA VAL A 236 -29.09 -1.88 20.27
C VAL A 236 -28.50 -1.84 21.69
N GLY A 237 -27.74 -0.81 22.07
CA GLY A 237 -27.09 -0.81 23.36
C GLY A 237 -26.30 0.43 23.69
N HIS A 238 -25.33 0.26 24.59
CA HIS A 238 -24.42 1.28 25.04
C HIS A 238 -22.97 0.85 24.84
N GLY A 239 -22.11 1.77 24.41
CA GLY A 239 -20.70 1.51 24.28
C GLY A 239 -19.84 2.65 24.78
N SER A 240 -18.61 2.33 25.08
CA SER A 240 -17.55 3.28 25.35
C SER A 240 -16.32 2.97 24.52
N VAL A 241 -15.49 3.96 24.32
CA VAL A 241 -14.23 3.81 23.59
C VAL A 241 -13.08 4.03 24.58
N PHE A 242 -12.19 3.06 24.65
CA PHE A 242 -10.92 3.18 25.35
C PHE A 242 -9.84 3.49 24.34
N ARG A 243 -9.36 4.71 24.33
CA ARG A 243 -8.24 5.17 23.51
C ARG A 243 -6.98 5.23 24.36
N SER A 244 -5.88 4.74 23.84
CA SER A 244 -4.58 4.80 24.52
C SER A 244 -3.44 4.90 23.52
N ALA A 245 -2.46 5.73 23.83
CA ALA A 245 -1.21 5.79 23.07
C ALA A 245 -0.35 4.52 23.25
N ASP A 246 -0.57 3.79 24.34
CA ASP A 246 0.09 2.51 24.64
C ASP A 246 -0.92 1.54 25.26
N PRO A 247 -1.77 0.89 24.43
CA PRO A 247 -2.77 -0.05 24.93
C PRO A 247 -2.18 -1.19 25.74
N GLU A 248 -0.98 -1.64 25.40
CA GLU A 248 -0.32 -2.77 26.08
C GLU A 248 0.08 -2.44 27.52
N ARG A 249 0.37 -1.17 27.81
CA ARG A 249 0.63 -0.70 29.17
C ARG A 249 -0.65 -0.34 29.93
N ASP A 250 -1.60 0.31 29.24
CA ASP A 250 -2.70 1.00 29.91
C ASP A 250 -3.94 0.13 30.07
N LEU A 251 -4.09 -0.96 29.28
CA LEU A 251 -5.17 -1.92 29.43
C LEU A 251 -4.76 -3.00 30.43
N THR A 252 -5.24 -2.85 31.69
CA THR A 252 -4.89 -3.77 32.78
C THR A 252 -6.00 -4.80 33.04
N PRO A 253 -5.69 -5.96 33.67
CA PRO A 253 -6.68 -6.94 34.09
C PRO A 253 -7.74 -6.37 35.02
N GLU A 254 -7.36 -5.44 35.92
CA GLU A 254 -8.27 -4.78 36.87
C GLU A 254 -9.29 -3.90 36.14
N ARG A 255 -8.87 -3.27 35.04
CA ARG A 255 -9.77 -2.47 34.20
C ARG A 255 -10.82 -3.35 33.51
N LEU A 256 -10.41 -4.51 32.97
CA LEU A 256 -11.37 -5.46 32.39
C LEU A 256 -12.36 -5.97 33.42
N ARG A 257 -11.88 -6.38 34.63
CA ARG A 257 -12.76 -6.84 35.71
C ARG A 257 -13.76 -5.77 36.13
N ARG A 258 -13.33 -4.50 36.18
CA ARG A 258 -14.24 -3.36 36.48
C ARG A 258 -15.32 -3.24 35.41
N TRP A 259 -14.96 -3.26 34.14
CA TRP A 259 -15.95 -3.20 33.07
C TRP A 259 -16.93 -4.38 33.09
N LEU A 260 -16.45 -5.59 33.36
CA LEU A 260 -17.36 -6.73 33.57
C LEU A 260 -18.33 -6.50 34.74
N ALA A 261 -17.84 -5.97 35.87
CA ALA A 261 -18.68 -5.63 37.03
C ALA A 261 -19.70 -4.53 36.68
N ASP A 262 -19.36 -3.62 35.78
CA ASP A 262 -20.24 -2.57 35.24
C ASP A 262 -21.21 -3.10 34.15
N GLY A 263 -21.18 -4.43 33.89
CA GLY A 263 -22.09 -5.11 32.96
C GLY A 263 -21.65 -5.07 31.48
N VAL A 264 -20.40 -4.76 31.19
CA VAL A 264 -19.83 -4.94 29.84
C VAL A 264 -19.65 -6.45 29.61
N THR A 265 -20.14 -6.94 28.48
CA THR A 265 -20.08 -8.36 28.13
C THR A 265 -19.35 -8.65 26.81
N ALA A 266 -19.00 -7.60 26.06
CA ALA A 266 -18.20 -7.75 24.83
C ALA A 266 -17.15 -6.66 24.75
N PHE A 267 -15.95 -7.06 24.31
CA PHE A 267 -14.81 -6.20 24.05
C PHE A 267 -14.42 -6.31 22.58
N VAL A 268 -14.28 -5.17 21.95
CA VAL A 268 -13.95 -5.06 20.53
C VAL A 268 -12.59 -4.36 20.40
N ALA A 269 -11.64 -4.95 19.71
CA ALA A 269 -10.34 -4.34 19.49
C ALA A 269 -10.19 -3.85 18.06
N GLU A 270 -9.49 -2.74 17.88
CA GLU A 270 -9.05 -2.26 16.57
C GLU A 270 -7.87 -3.10 16.05
N GLU A 271 -7.84 -3.38 14.75
CA GLU A 271 -6.65 -3.85 14.07
C GLU A 271 -5.85 -2.67 13.52
N THR A 272 -4.57 -2.66 13.83
CA THR A 272 -3.58 -1.71 13.31
C THR A 272 -2.33 -2.46 12.88
N ASP A 273 -1.39 -1.73 12.25
CA ASP A 273 -0.09 -2.31 11.86
C ASP A 273 0.72 -2.80 13.08
N THR A 274 0.49 -2.21 14.24
CA THR A 274 1.13 -2.62 15.50
C THR A 274 0.47 -3.83 16.12
N GLY A 275 -0.83 -4.01 15.94
CA GLY A 275 -1.64 -5.02 16.63
C GLY A 275 -1.77 -4.79 18.14
N ALA A 276 -1.39 -3.62 18.65
CA ALA A 276 -1.26 -3.34 20.07
C ALA A 276 -2.58 -3.49 20.85
N ALA A 277 -3.69 -2.99 20.29
CA ALA A 277 -5.00 -3.10 20.95
C ALA A 277 -5.44 -4.55 21.13
N TRP A 278 -5.26 -5.40 20.11
CA TRP A 278 -5.61 -6.83 20.20
C TRP A 278 -4.68 -7.59 21.16
N ARG A 279 -3.36 -7.35 21.10
CA ARG A 279 -2.40 -7.94 22.04
C ARG A 279 -2.74 -7.59 23.47
N ALA A 280 -3.00 -6.31 23.73
CA ALA A 280 -3.37 -5.81 25.04
C ALA A 280 -4.65 -6.48 25.56
N LEU A 281 -5.70 -6.55 24.73
CA LEU A 281 -6.95 -7.17 25.09
C LEU A 281 -6.78 -8.67 25.43
N ARG A 282 -6.10 -9.42 24.56
CA ARG A 282 -5.85 -10.85 24.76
C ARG A 282 -5.06 -11.12 26.03
N ARG A 283 -3.99 -10.36 26.26
CA ARG A 283 -3.16 -10.48 27.47
C ARG A 283 -3.95 -10.12 28.72
N ALA A 284 -4.60 -8.95 28.73
CA ALA A 284 -5.36 -8.52 29.91
C ALA A 284 -6.52 -9.47 30.26
N ALA A 285 -7.17 -10.06 29.25
CA ALA A 285 -8.22 -11.07 29.47
C ALA A 285 -7.64 -12.35 30.10
N ALA A 286 -6.51 -12.85 29.58
CA ALA A 286 -5.83 -14.02 30.14
C ALA A 286 -5.39 -13.76 31.61
N ASP A 287 -4.75 -12.63 31.88
CA ASP A 287 -4.28 -12.24 33.22
C ASP A 287 -5.44 -11.95 34.18
N ALA A 288 -6.60 -11.58 33.67
CA ALA A 288 -7.84 -11.41 34.44
C ALA A 288 -8.54 -12.76 34.73
N GLY A 289 -8.14 -13.87 34.11
CA GLY A 289 -8.80 -15.15 34.15
C GLY A 289 -10.15 -15.20 33.44
N ILE A 290 -10.33 -14.34 32.42
CA ILE A 290 -11.55 -14.24 31.60
C ILE A 290 -11.49 -15.31 30.51
N GLU A 291 -12.41 -16.26 30.52
CA GLU A 291 -12.56 -17.28 29.48
C GLU A 291 -13.49 -16.77 28.36
N CYS A 292 -12.95 -16.69 27.14
CA CYS A 292 -13.66 -16.28 25.96
C CYS A 292 -14.15 -17.52 25.16
N PRO A 293 -15.42 -17.56 24.73
CA PRO A 293 -16.48 -16.54 24.85
C PRO A 293 -17.35 -16.64 26.13
N ARG A 294 -17.06 -17.59 27.05
CA ARG A 294 -17.93 -17.92 28.20
C ARG A 294 -18.21 -16.74 29.12
N ASP A 295 -17.17 -16.00 29.50
CA ASP A 295 -17.27 -14.90 30.47
C ASP A 295 -17.46 -13.55 29.77
N ALA A 296 -16.92 -13.40 28.54
CA ALA A 296 -17.08 -12.26 27.66
C ALA A 296 -16.77 -12.62 26.23
N SER A 297 -17.41 -11.94 25.28
CA SER A 297 -17.06 -12.00 23.88
C SER A 297 -15.90 -11.06 23.55
N LEU A 298 -14.99 -11.53 22.69
CA LEU A 298 -13.92 -10.71 22.12
C LEU A 298 -14.10 -10.64 20.60
N ALA A 299 -13.99 -9.45 20.02
CA ALA A 299 -14.05 -9.25 18.58
C ALA A 299 -12.88 -8.36 18.10
N LEU A 300 -12.48 -8.55 16.86
CA LEU A 300 -11.38 -7.81 16.23
C LEU A 300 -11.87 -7.13 14.94
N LEU A 301 -11.73 -5.83 14.86
CA LEU A 301 -12.09 -5.07 13.67
C LEU A 301 -10.97 -5.17 12.61
N GLY A 302 -10.78 -6.39 12.10
CA GLY A 302 -9.77 -6.76 11.13
C GLY A 302 -9.24 -8.17 11.32
N SER A 303 -8.00 -8.43 10.89
CA SER A 303 -7.33 -9.73 10.98
C SER A 303 -6.33 -9.76 12.13
N PRO A 304 -6.17 -10.90 12.83
CA PRO A 304 -5.21 -10.98 13.93
C PRO A 304 -3.78 -10.80 13.43
N PRO A 305 -2.90 -10.19 14.27
CA PRO A 305 -1.47 -10.19 14.01
C PRO A 305 -0.96 -11.63 13.85
N ALA A 306 0.05 -11.80 13.00
CA ALA A 306 0.55 -13.12 12.64
C ALA A 306 1.06 -13.95 13.83
N ASP A 307 1.70 -13.30 14.80
CA ASP A 307 2.19 -13.91 16.04
C ASP A 307 1.07 -14.29 17.02
N LEU A 308 -0.17 -13.90 16.75
CA LEU A 308 -1.37 -14.26 17.50
C LEU A 308 -2.38 -15.09 16.66
N ALA A 309 -1.95 -15.59 15.51
CA ALA A 309 -2.78 -16.44 14.66
C ALA A 309 -3.02 -17.84 15.27
N ASP A 310 -2.13 -18.28 16.16
CA ASP A 310 -2.28 -19.54 16.89
C ASP A 310 -3.30 -19.37 18.03
N GLY A 311 -4.54 -19.71 17.78
CA GLY A 311 -5.60 -19.63 18.79
C GLY A 311 -6.98 -19.68 18.17
N PRO A 312 -8.06 -19.53 18.98
CA PRO A 312 -9.40 -19.44 18.43
C PRO A 312 -9.52 -18.24 17.50
N GLU A 313 -10.07 -18.49 16.32
CA GLU A 313 -10.26 -17.44 15.31
C GLU A 313 -11.17 -16.35 15.87
N PRO A 314 -10.73 -15.07 15.84
CA PRO A 314 -11.54 -13.98 16.37
C PRO A 314 -12.74 -13.68 15.47
N THR A 315 -13.89 -13.42 16.08
CA THR A 315 -15.02 -12.79 15.37
C THR A 315 -14.59 -11.40 14.91
N GLY A 316 -14.87 -11.07 13.66
CA GLY A 316 -14.44 -9.79 13.07
C GLY A 316 -14.73 -9.70 11.58
N PHE A 317 -13.80 -9.15 10.82
CA PHE A 317 -13.90 -9.09 9.36
C PHE A 317 -12.54 -9.19 8.68
N ASP A 318 -12.57 -9.65 7.43
CA ASP A 318 -11.39 -9.69 6.57
C ASP A 318 -11.31 -8.43 5.72
N ILE A 319 -10.14 -7.82 5.72
CA ILE A 319 -9.82 -6.66 4.88
C ILE A 319 -9.37 -7.18 3.51
N PRO A 320 -10.04 -6.82 2.41
CA PRO A 320 -9.73 -7.35 1.08
C PRO A 320 -8.49 -6.67 0.48
N ARG A 321 -7.34 -6.79 1.13
CA ARG A 321 -6.10 -6.07 0.83
C ARG A 321 -5.65 -6.22 -0.62
N THR A 322 -5.69 -7.43 -1.17
CA THR A 322 -5.35 -7.68 -2.59
C THR A 322 -6.32 -6.97 -3.53
N ARG A 323 -7.62 -6.98 -3.24
CA ARG A 323 -8.63 -6.26 -4.05
C ARG A 323 -8.46 -4.75 -3.96
N LEU A 324 -8.08 -4.24 -2.80
CA LEU A 324 -7.78 -2.82 -2.59
C LEU A 324 -6.57 -2.39 -3.42
N GLY A 325 -5.49 -3.17 -3.42
CA GLY A 325 -4.32 -2.90 -4.25
C GLY A 325 -4.66 -2.87 -5.75
N ALA A 326 -5.43 -3.86 -6.22
CA ALA A 326 -5.89 -3.90 -7.60
C ALA A 326 -6.81 -2.71 -7.94
N ALA A 327 -7.75 -2.35 -7.06
CA ALA A 327 -8.63 -1.20 -7.27
C ALA A 327 -7.86 0.12 -7.35
N ALA A 328 -6.81 0.28 -6.52
CA ALA A 328 -5.96 1.47 -6.55
C ALA A 328 -5.21 1.60 -7.89
N VAL A 329 -4.71 0.50 -8.45
CA VAL A 329 -4.09 0.51 -9.79
C VAL A 329 -5.11 0.84 -10.87
N ARG A 330 -6.32 0.25 -10.82
CA ARG A 330 -7.38 0.59 -11.78
C ARG A 330 -7.71 2.07 -11.78
N MET A 331 -7.88 2.65 -10.60
CA MET A 331 -8.14 4.07 -10.42
C MET A 331 -6.98 4.91 -10.95
N LEU A 332 -5.74 4.57 -10.60
CA LEU A 332 -4.56 5.30 -11.06
C LEU A 332 -4.41 5.23 -12.59
N ALA A 333 -4.64 4.06 -13.19
CA ALA A 333 -4.59 3.88 -14.63
C ALA A 333 -5.67 4.72 -15.36
N ALA A 334 -6.88 4.82 -14.80
CA ALA A 334 -7.95 5.69 -15.31
C ALA A 334 -7.51 7.16 -15.25
N LEU A 335 -6.97 7.62 -14.12
CA LEU A 335 -6.44 9.00 -14.00
C LEU A 335 -5.32 9.28 -14.99
N VAL A 336 -4.37 8.36 -15.16
CA VAL A 336 -3.31 8.47 -16.18
C VAL A 336 -3.91 8.53 -17.60
N ALA A 337 -5.03 7.84 -17.84
CA ALA A 337 -5.73 7.90 -19.12
C ALA A 337 -6.52 9.21 -19.31
N GLY A 338 -6.75 9.99 -18.26
CA GLY A 338 -7.61 11.18 -18.27
C GLY A 338 -9.09 10.81 -18.16
N GLU A 339 -9.39 9.64 -17.60
CA GLU A 339 -10.75 9.13 -17.39
C GLU A 339 -11.20 9.45 -15.95
N GLU A 340 -12.52 9.47 -15.73
CA GLU A 340 -13.07 9.63 -14.38
C GLU A 340 -12.82 8.36 -13.54
N ALA A 341 -12.41 8.57 -12.29
CA ALA A 341 -12.20 7.49 -11.33
C ALA A 341 -13.50 7.20 -10.58
N THR A 342 -13.85 5.91 -10.46
CA THR A 342 -15.07 5.45 -9.78
C THR A 342 -14.74 4.48 -8.64
N GLU A 343 -15.60 4.46 -7.62
CA GLU A 343 -15.61 3.52 -6.49
C GLU A 343 -14.39 3.55 -5.55
N PRO A 344 -14.35 4.47 -4.57
CA PRO A 344 -13.26 4.53 -3.61
C PRO A 344 -13.35 3.48 -2.49
N LEU A 345 -14.54 2.89 -2.21
CA LEU A 345 -14.75 1.94 -1.11
C LEU A 345 -14.87 0.49 -1.58
N VAL A 346 -14.12 -0.40 -0.89
CA VAL A 346 -14.18 -1.86 -1.10
C VAL A 346 -14.72 -2.51 0.17
N ALA A 347 -15.81 -3.27 0.04
CA ALA A 347 -16.43 -3.96 1.17
C ALA A 347 -15.48 -4.98 1.79
N CYS A 348 -15.40 -5.00 3.13
CA CYS A 348 -14.82 -6.08 3.91
C CYS A 348 -15.77 -7.28 3.96
N THR A 349 -15.27 -8.42 4.39
CA THR A 349 -16.07 -9.64 4.54
C THR A 349 -16.18 -9.98 6.02
N PHE A 350 -17.40 -10.05 6.56
CA PHE A 350 -17.63 -10.50 7.93
C PHE A 350 -17.11 -11.92 8.13
N ARG A 351 -16.45 -12.16 9.27
CA ARG A 351 -15.91 -13.43 9.67
C ARG A 351 -16.48 -13.81 11.04
N PRO A 352 -17.39 -14.80 11.08
CA PRO A 352 -17.77 -15.40 12.36
C PRO A 352 -16.58 -16.17 12.91
N GLY A 353 -16.26 -15.96 14.19
CA GLY A 353 -15.16 -16.63 14.87
C GLY A 353 -15.61 -17.35 16.12
N ALA A 354 -14.66 -18.02 16.78
CA ALA A 354 -14.90 -18.75 18.00
C ALA A 354 -14.81 -17.91 19.29
N THR A 355 -14.58 -16.59 19.14
CA THR A 355 -14.35 -15.68 20.29
C THR A 355 -15.60 -14.89 20.71
N SER A 356 -16.74 -15.13 20.07
CA SER A 356 -18.03 -14.56 20.48
C SER A 356 -19.08 -15.64 20.77
N GLY A 357 -19.90 -15.40 21.77
CA GLY A 357 -21.00 -16.25 22.20
C GLY A 357 -22.06 -15.42 22.95
N PRO A 358 -23.15 -16.00 23.42
CA PRO A 358 -24.14 -15.28 24.23
C PRO A 358 -23.49 -14.67 25.49
N PRO A 359 -23.98 -13.54 25.99
CA PRO A 359 -23.50 -12.95 27.23
C PRO A 359 -23.75 -13.88 28.42
N PRO A 360 -22.91 -13.85 29.49
CA PRO A 360 -23.13 -14.64 30.70
C PRO A 360 -24.53 -14.42 31.27
N GLY A 361 -25.23 -15.52 31.62
CA GLY A 361 -26.59 -15.46 32.19
C GLY A 361 -27.72 -15.31 31.16
N ALA A 362 -27.46 -15.33 29.89
CA ALA A 362 -28.48 -15.52 28.86
C ALA A 362 -28.82 -17.03 28.86
N GLU A 363 -29.86 -17.41 29.62
CA GLU A 363 -30.42 -18.77 29.51
C GLU A 363 -31.05 -18.92 28.11
N ASP A 364 -30.94 -20.11 27.52
CA ASP A 364 -31.65 -20.50 26.31
C ASP A 364 -33.16 -20.30 26.51
N HIS A 365 -33.70 -19.22 25.94
CA HIS A 365 -35.14 -18.97 25.84
C HIS A 365 -35.64 -19.31 24.45
#